data_5c2afb31c59e31653e9489a1f56c22af
#
_entry.id   5c2afb31c59e31653e9489a1f56c22af
#
_cell.length_a   1.000
_cell.length_b   1.000
_cell.length_c   1.000
_cell.angle_alpha   90.00
_cell.angle_beta   90.00
_cell.angle_gamma   90.00
#
_symmetry.space_group_name_H-M   'P 1'
#
loop_
_entity.id
_entity.type
_entity.pdbx_description
1 polymer ?
#
loop_
_entity_poly.entity_id
_entity_poly.type
_entity_poly.pdbx_seq_one_letter_code
_entity_poly.pdbx_strand_id
1 'polypeptide(L)'
;MRKIIIAALLVSTGAFSQSAIIPADVEKPYKYEFTIVKELAATPVKDQAKTGTCWSHAMTSFMESELIRTGKGEHDLSEMFVVRHNYIRRIKDNVLRRGRGNVAPGSIGHMYTWVMKNVGLMPEEAYHGIAYDSEKHNHDDLNQWVKSINTTAIEMKKPLPVEIVEGVLDAYLGKVPQSFVYHGKEYTAESFRNWMGLNPDDYVEITSFTHHPFYEKVMVEVPDNWDYEKMYNVPLEDMMQIIDNAINSGYTVAWDGDLSEPGYAFQHYVAVNTVEDIRNQKQLSAKAVEIPVTQKSRQVYFETFQTVDDHLEHITGIAKDQDGVKYYKTKNSFGTERNGTGYHFLSEEYVKGKTISIVVNKNSIPKSIRKKLGI
;
A
#
# COMPACT_ATOMS: atom_id res chain seq x y z
N MET A 1 64.41 -13.76 4.04
CA MET A 1 63.17 -13.93 4.85
C MET A 1 62.43 -12.59 4.86
N ARG A 2 61.43 -12.43 3.98
CA ARG A 2 60.58 -11.21 3.93
C ARG A 2 59.32 -11.52 4.74
N LYS A 3 59.07 -10.75 5.80
CA LYS A 3 57.84 -10.80 6.60
C LYS A 3 56.75 -10.07 5.85
N ILE A 4 55.67 -10.79 5.51
CA ILE A 4 54.44 -10.23 4.97
C ILE A 4 53.57 -9.83 6.19
N ILE A 5 53.31 -8.54 6.32
CA ILE A 5 52.33 -8.01 7.30
C ILE A 5 51.00 -7.95 6.59
N ILE A 6 50.06 -8.78 7.03
CA ILE A 6 48.64 -8.72 6.60
C ILE A 6 47.94 -7.69 7.49
N ALA A 7 47.60 -6.54 6.91
CA ALA A 7 46.74 -5.57 7.57
C ALA A 7 45.29 -5.99 7.38
N ALA A 8 44.64 -6.36 8.48
CA ALA A 8 43.18 -6.61 8.49
C ALA A 8 42.45 -5.26 8.43
N LEU A 9 41.75 -5.00 7.32
CA LEU A 9 40.83 -3.89 7.24
C LEU A 9 39.56 -4.26 8.01
N LEU A 10 39.36 -3.63 9.16
CA LEU A 10 38.09 -3.61 9.86
C LEU A 10 37.13 -2.66 9.09
N VAL A 11 36.23 -3.22 8.33
CA VAL A 11 35.09 -2.47 7.76
C VAL A 11 34.07 -2.29 8.89
N SER A 12 34.05 -1.10 9.48
CA SER A 12 33.01 -0.69 10.39
C SER A 12 31.77 -0.41 9.56
N THR A 13 30.74 -1.29 9.65
CA THR A 13 29.39 -1.02 9.16
C THR A 13 28.76 0.04 10.07
N GLY A 14 28.98 1.31 9.74
CA GLY A 14 28.25 2.41 10.33
C GLY A 14 26.80 2.32 9.86
N ALA A 15 25.91 1.95 10.78
CA ALA A 15 24.48 2.15 10.59
C ALA A 15 24.21 3.65 10.47
N PHE A 16 24.05 4.15 9.25
CA PHE A 16 23.56 5.49 9.03
C PHE A 16 22.08 5.51 9.44
N SER A 17 21.83 5.94 10.67
CA SER A 17 20.53 6.45 11.07
C SER A 17 20.29 7.73 10.27
N GLN A 18 19.66 7.64 9.10
CA GLN A 18 19.04 8.79 8.48
C GLN A 18 17.81 9.13 9.33
N SER A 19 17.99 10.02 10.31
CA SER A 19 16.87 10.73 10.91
C SER A 19 16.07 11.36 9.76
N ALA A 20 14.76 11.12 9.72
CA ALA A 20 13.89 11.78 8.75
C ALA A 20 14.08 13.28 8.90
N ILE A 21 14.83 13.88 7.95
CA ILE A 21 15.10 15.30 7.95
C ILE A 21 13.81 15.96 7.49
N ILE A 22 13.00 16.40 8.46
CA ILE A 22 12.08 17.49 8.20
C ILE A 22 13.01 18.67 7.88
N PRO A 23 12.90 19.27 6.69
CA PRO A 23 13.78 20.36 6.33
C PRO A 23 13.78 21.41 7.43
N ALA A 24 14.99 21.80 7.92
CA ALA A 24 15.14 22.71 9.04
C ALA A 24 14.54 24.12 8.78
N ASP A 25 14.22 24.42 7.53
CA ASP A 25 13.81 25.75 7.05
C ASP A 25 12.29 25.91 6.91
N VAL A 26 11.50 24.84 7.14
CA VAL A 26 10.05 24.97 7.19
C VAL A 26 9.70 25.42 8.60
N GLU A 27 9.19 26.66 8.74
CA GLU A 27 8.54 27.11 9.98
C GLU A 27 7.56 26.02 10.41
N LYS A 28 7.86 25.29 11.50
CA LYS A 28 7.09 24.11 11.90
C LYS A 28 5.64 24.51 12.21
N PRO A 29 4.69 24.32 11.31
CA PRO A 29 3.30 24.75 11.53
C PRO A 29 2.50 23.78 12.41
N TYR A 30 3.12 22.69 12.88
CA TYR A 30 2.45 21.60 13.60
C TYR A 30 2.97 21.47 15.02
N LYS A 31 2.08 20.99 15.93
CA LYS A 31 2.36 20.81 17.35
C LYS A 31 2.81 19.38 17.69
N TYR A 32 3.21 18.61 16.71
CA TYR A 32 3.75 17.26 16.88
C TYR A 32 5.26 17.27 16.56
N GLU A 33 6.05 16.73 17.50
CA GLU A 33 7.48 16.51 17.34
C GLU A 33 7.74 15.00 17.44
N PHE A 34 8.28 14.40 16.36
CA PHE A 34 8.45 12.96 16.29
C PHE A 34 9.90 12.54 16.49
N THR A 35 10.10 11.53 17.33
CA THR A 35 11.36 10.78 17.47
C THR A 35 11.18 9.41 16.83
N ILE A 36 11.99 9.09 15.84
CA ILE A 36 11.97 7.78 15.17
C ILE A 36 12.53 6.73 16.11
N VAL A 37 11.73 5.71 16.42
CA VAL A 37 12.13 4.54 17.22
C VAL A 37 12.71 3.45 16.34
N LYS A 38 12.06 3.20 15.20
CA LYS A 38 12.47 2.21 14.21
C LYS A 38 12.08 2.71 12.83
N GLU A 39 12.98 2.57 11.88
CA GLU A 39 12.74 2.89 10.47
C GLU A 39 13.32 1.80 9.58
N LEU A 40 12.57 1.43 8.57
CA LEU A 40 12.95 0.44 7.57
C LEU A 40 13.10 1.12 6.22
N ALA A 41 14.01 0.57 5.40
CA ALA A 41 14.27 1.11 4.08
C ALA A 41 13.07 0.97 3.15
N ALA A 42 12.80 2.02 2.41
CA ALA A 42 11.79 2.08 1.36
C ALA A 42 12.34 2.92 0.19
N THR A 43 11.88 2.62 -1.01
CA THR A 43 12.19 3.36 -2.23
C THR A 43 11.65 4.80 -2.18
N PRO A 44 12.03 5.70 -3.09
CA PRO A 44 11.52 7.07 -3.14
C PRO A 44 9.98 7.13 -3.20
N VAL A 45 9.43 8.23 -2.71
CA VAL A 45 7.99 8.50 -2.78
C VAL A 45 7.57 8.78 -4.22
N LYS A 46 6.53 8.09 -4.69
CA LYS A 46 5.91 8.31 -6.01
C LYS A 46 4.62 9.13 -5.89
N ASP A 47 4.15 9.68 -7.02
CA ASP A 47 2.91 10.44 -7.12
C ASP A 47 1.91 9.69 -8.01
N GLN A 48 0.85 9.14 -7.41
CA GLN A 48 -0.23 8.50 -8.18
C GLN A 48 -1.04 9.49 -9.03
N ALA A 49 -0.90 10.78 -8.75
CA ALA A 49 -1.56 11.88 -9.42
C ALA A 49 -3.11 11.71 -9.49
N LYS A 50 -3.73 11.83 -10.67
CA LYS A 50 -5.18 11.71 -10.86
C LYS A 50 -5.59 10.29 -11.24
N THR A 51 -5.36 9.35 -10.31
CA THR A 51 -5.75 7.93 -10.49
C THR A 51 -6.38 7.42 -9.19
N GLY A 52 -7.08 6.35 -9.22
CA GLY A 52 -7.52 5.61 -8.02
C GLY A 52 -6.61 4.41 -7.79
N THR A 53 -5.28 4.61 -7.81
CA THR A 53 -4.30 3.53 -7.83
C THR A 53 -3.38 3.51 -6.59
N CYS A 54 -3.80 4.14 -5.48
CA CYS A 54 -3.08 4.12 -4.20
C CYS A 54 -2.70 2.71 -3.77
N TRP A 55 -3.61 1.75 -3.93
CA TRP A 55 -3.40 0.35 -3.61
C TRP A 55 -2.20 -0.26 -4.36
N SER A 56 -2.03 0.05 -5.65
CA SER A 56 -0.89 -0.44 -6.42
C SER A 56 0.41 0.23 -5.98
N HIS A 57 0.40 1.55 -5.73
CA HIS A 57 1.57 2.29 -5.26
C HIS A 57 2.03 1.84 -3.87
N ALA A 58 1.10 1.65 -2.93
CA ALA A 58 1.42 1.17 -1.58
C ALA A 58 2.00 -0.25 -1.61
N MET A 59 1.36 -1.15 -2.38
CA MET A 59 1.82 -2.53 -2.52
C MET A 59 3.15 -2.62 -3.29
N THR A 60 3.36 -1.81 -4.32
CA THR A 60 4.65 -1.73 -5.03
C THR A 60 5.76 -1.32 -4.05
N SER A 61 5.55 -0.24 -3.31
CA SER A 61 6.50 0.23 -2.30
C SER A 61 6.79 -0.83 -1.22
N PHE A 62 5.77 -1.58 -0.79
CA PHE A 62 5.91 -2.69 0.14
C PHE A 62 6.78 -3.82 -0.47
N MET A 63 6.53 -4.23 -1.72
CA MET A 63 7.33 -5.27 -2.40
C MET A 63 8.76 -4.82 -2.67
N GLU A 64 8.99 -3.56 -2.99
CA GLU A 64 10.32 -2.98 -3.15
C GLU A 64 11.10 -3.01 -1.82
N SER A 65 10.44 -2.72 -0.69
CA SER A 65 11.04 -2.89 0.64
C SER A 65 11.36 -4.35 0.97
N GLU A 66 10.55 -5.31 0.53
CA GLU A 66 10.86 -6.74 0.65
C GLU A 66 12.10 -7.14 -0.18
N LEU A 67 12.29 -6.55 -1.37
CA LEU A 67 13.51 -6.75 -2.16
C LEU A 67 14.75 -6.20 -1.44
N ILE A 68 14.67 -5.00 -0.88
CA ILE A 68 15.75 -4.43 -0.07
C ILE A 68 16.05 -5.32 1.14
N ARG A 69 15.02 -5.75 1.88
CA ARG A 69 15.13 -6.60 3.07
C ARG A 69 15.80 -7.94 2.76
N THR A 70 15.51 -8.53 1.59
CA THR A 70 16.09 -9.82 1.17
C THR A 70 17.44 -9.70 0.50
N GLY A 71 18.04 -8.50 0.46
CA GLY A 71 19.35 -8.24 -0.10
C GLY A 71 19.39 -8.22 -1.63
N LYS A 72 18.24 -8.06 -2.28
CA LYS A 72 18.16 -7.90 -3.74
C LYS A 72 18.56 -6.48 -4.19
N GLY A 73 18.51 -5.50 -3.28
CA GLY A 73 18.76 -4.09 -3.56
C GLY A 73 17.50 -3.30 -3.87
N GLU A 74 17.69 -2.05 -4.29
CA GLU A 74 16.59 -1.18 -4.71
C GLU A 74 16.22 -1.47 -6.16
N HIS A 75 14.95 -1.69 -6.39
CA HIS A 75 14.34 -1.87 -7.70
C HIS A 75 13.09 -1.03 -7.80
N ASP A 76 12.84 -0.47 -8.95
CA ASP A 76 11.66 0.33 -9.27
C ASP A 76 10.68 -0.53 -10.08
N LEU A 77 9.58 -0.96 -9.44
CA LEU A 77 8.58 -1.81 -10.04
C LEU A 77 7.42 -0.97 -10.60
N SER A 78 6.82 -1.45 -11.70
CA SER A 78 5.70 -0.76 -12.35
C SER A 78 4.39 -0.98 -11.61
N GLU A 79 3.83 0.09 -11.07
CA GLU A 79 2.47 0.13 -10.53
C GLU A 79 1.44 -0.09 -11.63
N MET A 80 1.68 0.52 -12.79
CA MET A 80 0.72 0.52 -13.89
C MET A 80 0.61 -0.82 -14.61
N PHE A 81 1.64 -1.65 -14.54
CA PHE A 81 1.54 -3.03 -14.99
C PHE A 81 0.46 -3.79 -14.20
N VAL A 82 0.47 -3.63 -12.89
CA VAL A 82 -0.52 -4.26 -12.00
C VAL A 82 -1.91 -3.67 -12.20
N VAL A 83 -2.01 -2.34 -12.31
CA VAL A 83 -3.26 -1.59 -12.54
C VAL A 83 -3.93 -2.03 -13.85
N ARG A 84 -3.17 -2.20 -14.94
CA ARG A 84 -3.70 -2.70 -16.21
C ARG A 84 -4.40 -4.05 -16.07
N HIS A 85 -3.79 -4.97 -15.35
CA HIS A 85 -4.36 -6.31 -15.14
C HIS A 85 -5.57 -6.29 -14.21
N ASN A 86 -5.62 -5.36 -13.24
CA ASN A 86 -6.81 -5.11 -12.44
C ASN A 86 -7.99 -4.66 -13.32
N TYR A 87 -7.80 -3.68 -14.22
CA TYR A 87 -8.86 -3.24 -15.14
C TYR A 87 -9.44 -4.41 -15.95
N ILE A 88 -8.60 -5.21 -16.59
CA ILE A 88 -9.03 -6.35 -17.41
C ILE A 88 -9.83 -7.36 -16.57
N ARG A 89 -9.31 -7.72 -15.40
CA ARG A 89 -9.93 -8.71 -14.52
C ARG A 89 -11.28 -8.21 -13.99
N ARG A 90 -11.32 -6.95 -13.55
CA ARG A 90 -12.50 -6.32 -12.95
C ARG A 90 -13.66 -6.14 -13.95
N ILE A 91 -13.36 -5.73 -15.19
CA ILE A 91 -14.35 -5.64 -16.25
C ILE A 91 -14.95 -7.02 -16.55
N LYS A 92 -14.11 -8.05 -16.68
CA LYS A 92 -14.58 -9.43 -16.90
C LYS A 92 -15.49 -9.90 -15.76
N ASP A 93 -15.10 -9.68 -14.52
CA ASP A 93 -15.90 -10.06 -13.35
C ASP A 93 -17.27 -9.36 -13.35
N ASN A 94 -17.30 -8.04 -13.58
CA ASN A 94 -18.56 -7.29 -13.57
C ASN A 94 -19.51 -7.69 -14.70
N VAL A 95 -19.00 -8.02 -15.90
CA VAL A 95 -19.82 -8.57 -16.99
C VAL A 95 -20.44 -9.90 -16.57
N LEU A 96 -19.67 -10.81 -15.96
CA LEU A 96 -20.18 -12.08 -15.44
C LEU A 96 -21.23 -11.88 -14.34
N ARG A 97 -21.09 -10.84 -13.52
CA ARG A 97 -22.09 -10.42 -12.50
C ARG A 97 -23.24 -9.61 -13.05
N ARG A 98 -23.32 -9.45 -14.38
CA ARG A 98 -24.41 -8.71 -15.05
C ARG A 98 -24.50 -7.25 -14.58
N GLY A 99 -23.36 -6.59 -14.34
CA GLY A 99 -23.28 -5.21 -13.89
C GLY A 99 -23.51 -4.99 -12.39
N ARG A 100 -23.55 -6.05 -11.58
CA ARG A 100 -23.73 -5.96 -10.12
C ARG A 100 -22.39 -5.97 -9.34
N GLY A 101 -21.28 -5.91 -10.05
CA GLY A 101 -19.95 -5.74 -9.47
C GLY A 101 -19.53 -4.27 -9.45
N ASN A 102 -18.25 -4.05 -9.13
CA ASN A 102 -17.64 -2.73 -9.08
C ASN A 102 -16.61 -2.58 -10.20
N VAL A 103 -16.66 -1.49 -10.99
CA VAL A 103 -15.68 -1.15 -12.06
C VAL A 103 -14.92 0.14 -11.78
N ALA A 104 -14.82 0.56 -10.52
CA ALA A 104 -13.98 1.68 -10.11
C ALA A 104 -12.48 1.34 -10.23
N PRO A 105 -11.55 2.30 -10.24
CA PRO A 105 -10.11 2.05 -10.38
C PRO A 105 -9.45 1.44 -9.14
N GLY A 106 -10.06 1.61 -7.95
CA GLY A 106 -9.55 1.13 -6.66
C GLY A 106 -9.49 -0.40 -6.56
N SER A 107 -8.74 -0.90 -5.63
CA SER A 107 -8.66 -2.31 -5.22
C SER A 107 -7.98 -2.38 -3.86
N ILE A 108 -7.86 -3.57 -3.29
CA ILE A 108 -7.14 -3.81 -2.04
C ILE A 108 -5.93 -4.73 -2.26
N GLY A 109 -5.16 -4.99 -1.21
CA GLY A 109 -3.79 -5.53 -1.30
C GLY A 109 -3.64 -6.85 -2.04
N HIS A 110 -4.60 -7.79 -1.90
CA HIS A 110 -4.52 -9.11 -2.54
C HIS A 110 -4.54 -9.05 -4.08
N MET A 111 -5.08 -7.99 -4.68
CA MET A 111 -5.06 -7.87 -6.14
C MET A 111 -3.63 -7.76 -6.67
N TYR A 112 -2.74 -7.09 -5.95
CA TYR A 112 -1.32 -7.04 -6.31
C TYR A 112 -0.68 -8.42 -6.28
N THR A 113 -0.88 -9.16 -5.19
CA THR A 113 -0.33 -10.52 -5.06
C THR A 113 -0.96 -11.48 -6.08
N TRP A 114 -2.23 -11.28 -6.45
CA TRP A 114 -2.87 -12.03 -7.53
C TRP A 114 -2.18 -11.79 -8.87
N VAL A 115 -1.92 -10.54 -9.26
CA VAL A 115 -1.19 -10.22 -10.51
C VAL A 115 0.22 -10.80 -10.45
N MET A 116 0.94 -10.59 -9.36
CA MET A 116 2.27 -11.14 -9.14
C MET A 116 2.29 -12.66 -9.34
N LYS A 117 1.27 -13.37 -8.85
CA LYS A 117 1.16 -14.84 -8.94
C LYS A 117 0.83 -15.31 -10.35
N ASN A 118 -0.14 -14.69 -11.01
CA ASN A 118 -0.76 -15.21 -12.23
C ASN A 118 -0.19 -14.60 -13.52
N VAL A 119 0.46 -13.43 -13.42
CA VAL A 119 1.01 -12.70 -14.57
C VAL A 119 2.51 -12.46 -14.42
N GLY A 120 2.96 -12.04 -13.26
CA GLY A 120 4.34 -11.68 -12.98
C GLY A 120 4.49 -10.24 -12.52
N LEU A 121 5.69 -9.68 -12.69
CA LEU A 121 6.05 -8.30 -12.40
C LEU A 121 6.87 -7.70 -13.54
N MET A 122 6.93 -6.38 -13.58
CA MET A 122 7.70 -5.63 -14.56
C MET A 122 8.37 -4.44 -13.89
N PRO A 123 9.59 -4.04 -14.28
CA PRO A 123 10.20 -2.82 -13.77
C PRO A 123 9.54 -1.59 -14.42
N GLU A 124 9.57 -0.47 -13.72
CA GLU A 124 9.00 0.81 -14.17
C GLU A 124 9.60 1.25 -15.51
N GLU A 125 10.92 1.09 -15.71
CA GLU A 125 11.61 1.44 -16.96
C GLU A 125 11.11 0.65 -18.20
N ALA A 126 10.49 -0.52 -17.99
CA ALA A 126 9.92 -1.30 -19.08
C ALA A 126 8.43 -0.99 -19.31
N TYR A 127 7.74 -0.44 -18.34
CA TYR A 127 6.32 -0.11 -18.45
C TYR A 127 5.90 1.03 -17.51
N HIS A 128 6.00 2.27 -17.97
CA HIS A 128 5.59 3.46 -17.22
C HIS A 128 4.07 3.63 -17.10
N GLY A 129 3.30 3.05 -18.02
CA GLY A 129 1.85 3.18 -18.02
C GLY A 129 1.33 4.57 -18.39
N ILE A 130 2.06 5.33 -19.19
CA ILE A 130 1.64 6.60 -19.81
C ILE A 130 1.89 6.52 -21.30
N ALA A 131 0.83 6.56 -22.11
CA ALA A 131 0.91 6.54 -23.57
C ALA A 131 0.28 7.77 -24.23
N TYR A 132 0.00 8.81 -23.47
CA TYR A 132 -0.57 10.09 -23.89
C TYR A 132 0.38 11.23 -23.51
N ASP A 133 0.15 12.42 -24.07
CA ASP A 133 1.00 13.59 -23.87
C ASP A 133 0.82 14.17 -22.45
N SER A 134 1.46 13.54 -21.47
CA SER A 134 1.48 13.98 -20.07
C SER A 134 2.69 13.39 -19.32
N GLU A 135 3.22 14.13 -18.38
CA GLU A 135 4.26 13.67 -17.45
C GLU A 135 3.66 12.99 -16.19
N LYS A 136 2.36 13.20 -15.92
CA LYS A 136 1.66 12.65 -14.76
C LYS A 136 0.47 11.81 -15.19
N HIS A 137 0.17 10.78 -14.42
CA HIS A 137 -1.00 9.93 -14.64
C HIS A 137 -2.31 10.71 -14.50
N ASN A 138 -3.23 10.49 -15.45
CA ASN A 138 -4.62 10.93 -15.37
C ASN A 138 -5.52 9.87 -15.98
N HIS A 139 -6.31 9.20 -15.14
CA HIS A 139 -7.20 8.13 -15.53
C HIS A 139 -8.68 8.54 -15.60
N ASP A 140 -9.00 9.84 -15.56
CA ASP A 140 -10.39 10.31 -15.58
C ASP A 140 -11.14 9.80 -16.82
N ASP A 141 -10.57 10.04 -18.02
CA ASP A 141 -11.17 9.59 -19.27
C ASP A 141 -11.09 8.06 -19.42
N LEU A 142 -9.97 7.45 -19.05
CA LEU A 142 -9.81 6.00 -19.07
C LEU A 142 -10.92 5.30 -18.27
N ASN A 143 -11.22 5.80 -17.07
CA ASN A 143 -12.29 5.25 -16.22
C ASN A 143 -13.66 5.36 -16.88
N GLN A 144 -13.94 6.45 -17.61
CA GLN A 144 -15.19 6.61 -18.34
C GLN A 144 -15.30 5.63 -19.51
N TRP A 145 -14.23 5.46 -20.29
CA TRP A 145 -14.19 4.47 -21.38
C TRP A 145 -14.40 3.06 -20.85
N VAL A 146 -13.68 2.69 -19.80
CA VAL A 146 -13.81 1.37 -19.14
C VAL A 146 -15.24 1.11 -18.69
N LYS A 147 -15.89 2.07 -18.04
CA LYS A 147 -17.31 1.97 -17.63
C LYS A 147 -18.23 1.83 -18.84
N SER A 148 -18.02 2.59 -19.89
CA SER A 148 -18.86 2.58 -21.10
C SER A 148 -18.77 1.24 -21.82
N ILE A 149 -17.56 0.69 -22.01
CA ILE A 149 -17.36 -0.63 -22.62
C ILE A 149 -18.05 -1.71 -21.78
N ASN A 150 -17.89 -1.65 -20.48
CA ASN A 150 -18.51 -2.61 -19.56
C ASN A 150 -20.03 -2.57 -19.64
N THR A 151 -20.66 -1.40 -19.59
CA THR A 151 -22.09 -1.19 -19.72
C THR A 151 -22.58 -1.72 -21.07
N THR A 152 -21.93 -1.36 -22.17
CA THR A 152 -22.29 -1.81 -23.52
C THR A 152 -22.22 -3.33 -23.64
N ALA A 153 -21.17 -3.98 -23.13
CA ALA A 153 -21.05 -5.43 -23.15
C ALA A 153 -22.22 -6.12 -22.42
N ILE A 154 -22.64 -5.57 -21.29
CA ILE A 154 -23.79 -6.09 -20.50
C ILE A 154 -25.11 -5.92 -21.27
N GLU A 155 -25.36 -4.73 -21.83
CA GLU A 155 -26.58 -4.41 -22.59
C GLU A 155 -26.70 -5.26 -23.86
N MET A 156 -25.60 -5.45 -24.58
CA MET A 156 -25.55 -6.28 -25.78
C MET A 156 -25.76 -7.77 -25.49
N LYS A 157 -25.59 -8.21 -24.23
CA LYS A 157 -25.66 -9.63 -23.82
C LYS A 157 -24.73 -10.53 -24.67
N LYS A 158 -23.55 -10.03 -24.95
CA LYS A 158 -22.51 -10.73 -25.73
C LYS A 158 -21.26 -10.94 -24.84
N PRO A 159 -20.40 -11.92 -25.18
CA PRO A 159 -19.10 -12.03 -24.57
C PRO A 159 -18.32 -10.70 -24.69
N LEU A 160 -17.63 -10.32 -23.63
CA LEU A 160 -16.79 -9.11 -23.64
C LEU A 160 -15.66 -9.28 -24.69
N PRO A 161 -15.56 -8.38 -25.66
CA PRO A 161 -14.40 -8.39 -26.58
C PRO A 161 -13.18 -7.82 -25.83
N VAL A 162 -12.34 -8.72 -25.35
CA VAL A 162 -11.16 -8.35 -24.52
C VAL A 162 -10.23 -7.45 -25.30
N GLU A 163 -10.10 -7.66 -26.61
CA GLU A 163 -9.28 -6.88 -27.53
C GLU A 163 -9.68 -5.39 -27.57
N ILE A 164 -10.96 -5.08 -27.40
CA ILE A 164 -11.43 -3.68 -27.31
C ILE A 164 -10.96 -3.06 -26.00
N VAL A 165 -11.08 -3.80 -24.89
CA VAL A 165 -10.57 -3.34 -23.57
C VAL A 165 -9.07 -3.12 -23.64
N GLU A 166 -8.32 -4.08 -24.16
CA GLU A 166 -6.87 -3.99 -24.34
C GLU A 166 -6.49 -2.81 -25.22
N GLY A 167 -7.21 -2.58 -26.34
CA GLY A 167 -6.97 -1.44 -27.21
C GLY A 167 -7.14 -0.08 -26.52
N VAL A 168 -8.15 0.07 -25.65
CA VAL A 168 -8.31 1.29 -24.82
C VAL A 168 -7.19 1.39 -23.81
N LEU A 169 -6.86 0.30 -23.10
CA LEU A 169 -5.75 0.30 -22.15
C LEU A 169 -4.40 0.58 -22.87
N ASP A 170 -4.18 0.07 -24.07
CA ASP A 170 -2.99 0.37 -24.86
C ASP A 170 -2.90 1.86 -25.23
N ALA A 171 -4.03 2.51 -25.52
CA ALA A 171 -4.06 3.94 -25.86
C ALA A 171 -3.72 4.84 -24.66
N TYR A 172 -4.05 4.41 -23.44
CA TYR A 172 -3.80 5.20 -22.23
C TYR A 172 -2.54 4.75 -21.48
N LEU A 173 -2.35 3.45 -21.30
CA LEU A 173 -1.29 2.89 -20.47
C LEU A 173 -0.10 2.36 -21.26
N GLY A 174 -0.23 2.33 -22.60
CA GLY A 174 0.77 1.73 -23.47
C GLY A 174 0.66 0.22 -23.58
N LYS A 175 1.30 -0.32 -24.61
CA LYS A 175 1.32 -1.74 -24.88
C LYS A 175 2.29 -2.47 -23.96
N VAL A 176 1.83 -3.54 -23.33
CA VAL A 176 2.70 -4.36 -22.50
C VAL A 176 3.68 -5.12 -23.40
N PRO A 177 5.00 -4.98 -23.21
CA PRO A 177 5.98 -5.77 -23.95
C PRO A 177 5.92 -7.24 -23.52
N GLN A 178 6.08 -8.16 -24.47
CA GLN A 178 6.15 -9.59 -24.18
C GLN A 178 7.44 -9.98 -23.45
N SER A 179 8.54 -9.30 -23.79
CA SER A 179 9.82 -9.38 -23.10
C SER A 179 10.46 -8.00 -23.04
N PHE A 180 11.38 -7.82 -22.10
CA PHE A 180 12.13 -6.58 -21.88
C PHE A 180 13.54 -6.89 -21.38
N VAL A 181 14.46 -5.96 -21.61
CA VAL A 181 15.83 -6.07 -21.09
C VAL A 181 15.94 -5.32 -19.79
N TYR A 182 16.44 -5.97 -18.74
CA TYR A 182 16.72 -5.37 -17.43
C TYR A 182 18.10 -5.80 -16.95
N HIS A 183 18.96 -4.84 -16.61
CA HIS A 183 20.36 -5.09 -16.25
C HIS A 183 21.09 -5.98 -17.28
N GLY A 184 20.86 -5.74 -18.58
CA GLY A 184 21.52 -6.45 -19.68
C GLY A 184 21.04 -7.88 -19.95
N LYS A 185 19.96 -8.32 -19.29
CA LYS A 185 19.36 -9.63 -19.49
C LYS A 185 17.89 -9.51 -19.90
N GLU A 186 17.46 -10.37 -20.80
CA GLU A 186 16.06 -10.41 -21.24
C GLU A 186 15.18 -11.19 -20.27
N TYR A 187 14.00 -10.65 -20.01
CA TYR A 187 12.98 -11.23 -19.12
C TYR A 187 11.59 -11.12 -19.73
N THR A 188 10.73 -12.06 -19.38
CA THR A 188 9.27 -11.90 -19.37
C THR A 188 8.83 -11.47 -17.98
N ALA A 189 7.59 -11.00 -17.84
CA ALA A 189 7.05 -10.60 -16.52
C ALA A 189 7.15 -11.74 -15.48
N GLU A 190 6.88 -12.98 -15.87
CA GLU A 190 7.00 -14.15 -15.00
C GLU A 190 8.46 -14.45 -14.61
N SER A 191 9.37 -14.48 -15.59
CA SER A 191 10.78 -14.76 -15.32
C SER A 191 11.45 -13.65 -14.51
N PHE A 192 11.01 -12.41 -14.64
CA PHE A 192 11.46 -11.28 -13.84
C PHE A 192 11.02 -11.43 -12.37
N ARG A 193 9.72 -11.72 -12.11
CA ARG A 193 9.25 -12.04 -10.76
C ARG A 193 10.06 -13.17 -10.12
N ASN A 194 10.32 -14.25 -10.88
CA ASN A 194 11.09 -15.39 -10.38
C ASN A 194 12.53 -15.00 -10.04
N TRP A 195 13.16 -14.15 -10.86
CA TRP A 195 14.49 -13.62 -10.59
C TRP A 195 14.52 -12.72 -9.35
N MET A 196 13.46 -11.90 -9.13
CA MET A 196 13.31 -11.09 -7.91
C MET A 196 13.20 -11.95 -6.65
N GLY A 197 12.75 -13.19 -6.76
CA GLY A 197 12.60 -14.11 -5.63
C GLY A 197 11.41 -13.79 -4.72
N LEU A 198 10.46 -12.97 -5.21
CA LEU A 198 9.22 -12.68 -4.49
C LEU A 198 8.24 -13.84 -4.67
N ASN A 199 7.83 -14.46 -3.57
CA ASN A 199 6.83 -15.51 -3.56
C ASN A 199 5.47 -14.94 -3.12
N PRO A 200 4.44 -14.89 -4.00
CA PRO A 200 3.13 -14.37 -3.65
C PRO A 200 2.48 -15.02 -2.43
N ASP A 201 2.76 -16.30 -2.19
CA ASP A 201 2.19 -17.06 -1.08
C ASP A 201 2.86 -16.73 0.28
N ASP A 202 3.86 -15.85 0.30
CA ASP A 202 4.47 -15.36 1.53
C ASP A 202 3.72 -14.15 2.12
N TYR A 203 2.81 -13.55 1.37
CA TYR A 203 2.08 -12.36 1.77
C TYR A 203 0.64 -12.71 2.12
N VAL A 204 0.19 -12.24 3.27
CA VAL A 204 -1.16 -12.50 3.77
C VAL A 204 -1.84 -11.19 4.15
N GLU A 205 -3.13 -11.13 3.89
CA GLU A 205 -3.98 -10.00 4.23
C GLU A 205 -4.72 -10.30 5.54
N ILE A 206 -4.72 -9.33 6.44
CA ILE A 206 -5.25 -9.43 7.81
C ILE A 206 -6.26 -8.31 8.05
N THR A 207 -7.37 -8.63 8.68
CA THR A 207 -8.41 -7.69 9.13
C THR A 207 -8.80 -7.97 10.57
N SER A 208 -9.68 -7.11 11.13
CA SER A 208 -10.14 -7.25 12.53
C SER A 208 -11.58 -6.75 12.72
N PHE A 209 -12.56 -7.61 12.47
CA PHE A 209 -13.98 -7.29 12.63
C PHE A 209 -14.75 -8.39 13.38
N THR A 210 -15.67 -8.00 14.28
CA THR A 210 -16.38 -8.93 15.18
C THR A 210 -17.62 -9.59 14.57
N HIS A 211 -18.10 -9.09 13.42
CA HIS A 211 -19.23 -9.71 12.71
C HIS A 211 -18.82 -10.99 11.95
N HIS A 212 -17.52 -11.27 11.92
CA HIS A 212 -16.95 -12.50 11.42
C HIS A 212 -16.18 -13.27 12.51
N PRO A 213 -16.05 -14.59 12.41
CA PRO A 213 -15.25 -15.38 13.35
C PRO A 213 -13.77 -14.99 13.28
N PHE A 214 -13.12 -14.91 14.45
CA PHE A 214 -11.67 -14.70 14.50
C PHE A 214 -10.89 -15.97 14.17
N TYR A 215 -9.67 -15.77 13.64
CA TYR A 215 -8.72 -16.79 13.20
C TYR A 215 -9.19 -17.64 12.01
N GLU A 216 -10.15 -17.11 11.26
CA GLU A 216 -10.64 -17.69 10.02
C GLU A 216 -10.41 -16.73 8.84
N LYS A 217 -10.50 -17.27 7.63
CA LYS A 217 -10.54 -16.45 6.42
C LYS A 217 -11.97 -15.97 6.14
N VAL A 218 -12.15 -14.68 6.13
CA VAL A 218 -13.43 -14.00 5.94
C VAL A 218 -13.36 -13.03 4.75
N MET A 219 -14.49 -12.77 4.16
CA MET A 219 -14.65 -11.73 3.15
C MET A 219 -15.06 -10.43 3.86
N VAL A 220 -14.30 -9.36 3.67
CA VAL A 220 -14.67 -8.05 4.20
C VAL A 220 -15.54 -7.32 3.18
N GLU A 221 -16.63 -6.74 3.64
CA GLU A 221 -17.70 -6.13 2.84
C GLU A 221 -17.37 -4.68 2.47
N VAL A 222 -16.28 -4.50 1.72
CA VAL A 222 -15.90 -3.20 1.16
C VAL A 222 -15.97 -3.23 -0.37
N PRO A 223 -16.33 -2.09 -1.02
CA PRO A 223 -16.50 -2.05 -2.48
C PRO A 223 -15.26 -2.46 -3.27
N ASP A 224 -14.06 -2.20 -2.75
CA ASP A 224 -12.81 -2.48 -3.43
C ASP A 224 -12.30 -3.92 -3.22
N ASN A 225 -12.96 -4.70 -2.34
CA ASN A 225 -12.91 -6.18 -2.35
C ASN A 225 -13.90 -6.74 -3.40
N TRP A 226 -13.77 -6.26 -4.63
CA TRP A 226 -14.72 -6.50 -5.73
C TRP A 226 -14.74 -7.96 -6.22
N ASP A 227 -13.68 -8.72 -5.99
CA ASP A 227 -13.57 -10.15 -6.34
C ASP A 227 -13.88 -11.09 -5.17
N TYR A 228 -14.28 -10.52 -4.02
CA TYR A 228 -14.73 -11.25 -2.83
C TYR A 228 -13.64 -12.17 -2.24
N GLU A 229 -12.38 -11.77 -2.36
CA GLU A 229 -11.27 -12.54 -1.80
C GLU A 229 -11.32 -12.51 -0.26
N LYS A 230 -10.76 -13.55 0.33
CA LYS A 230 -10.80 -13.75 1.78
C LYS A 230 -9.45 -13.43 2.43
N MET A 231 -9.52 -12.68 3.52
CA MET A 231 -8.39 -12.33 4.37
C MET A 231 -8.54 -12.93 5.78
N TYR A 232 -7.46 -13.07 6.52
CA TYR A 232 -7.51 -13.57 7.88
C TYR A 232 -8.08 -12.52 8.84
N ASN A 233 -9.09 -12.92 9.62
CA ASN A 233 -9.67 -12.07 10.65
C ASN A 233 -9.07 -12.39 12.02
N VAL A 234 -8.56 -11.39 12.72
CA VAL A 234 -7.96 -11.55 14.05
C VAL A 234 -8.51 -10.50 15.03
N PRO A 235 -8.44 -10.71 16.36
CA PRO A 235 -8.72 -9.65 17.30
C PRO A 235 -7.85 -8.41 17.08
N LEU A 236 -8.37 -7.23 17.42
CA LEU A 236 -7.66 -5.95 17.24
C LEU A 236 -6.27 -5.95 17.88
N GLU A 237 -6.15 -6.50 19.08
CA GLU A 237 -4.86 -6.62 19.77
C GLU A 237 -3.86 -7.48 19.00
N ASP A 238 -4.30 -8.60 18.41
CA ASP A 238 -3.46 -9.45 17.60
C ASP A 238 -3.05 -8.73 16.30
N MET A 239 -3.94 -7.94 15.67
CA MET A 239 -3.61 -7.12 14.48
C MET A 239 -2.53 -6.08 14.82
N MET A 240 -2.69 -5.34 15.91
CA MET A 240 -1.69 -4.36 16.36
C MET A 240 -0.36 -5.03 16.71
N GLN A 241 -0.40 -6.20 17.33
CA GLN A 241 0.80 -6.98 17.62
C GLN A 241 1.50 -7.46 16.36
N ILE A 242 0.74 -7.80 15.28
CA ILE A 242 1.31 -8.16 13.98
C ILE A 242 2.06 -6.97 13.38
N ILE A 243 1.47 -5.77 13.38
CA ILE A 243 2.12 -4.55 12.85
C ILE A 243 3.40 -4.26 13.62
N ASP A 244 3.33 -4.23 14.94
CA ASP A 244 4.48 -3.95 15.80
C ASP A 244 5.60 -4.98 15.62
N ASN A 245 5.24 -6.27 15.57
CA ASN A 245 6.22 -7.33 15.36
C ASN A 245 6.85 -7.28 13.96
N ALA A 246 6.08 -6.94 12.95
CA ALA A 246 6.59 -6.79 11.59
C ALA A 246 7.70 -5.71 11.57
N ILE A 247 7.40 -4.50 11.99
CA ILE A 247 8.36 -3.39 11.97
C ILE A 247 9.58 -3.70 12.84
N ASN A 248 9.39 -4.22 14.05
CA ASN A 248 10.49 -4.56 14.96
C ASN A 248 11.39 -5.67 14.41
N SER A 249 10.84 -6.60 13.61
CA SER A 249 11.56 -7.72 12.99
C SER A 249 12.13 -7.39 11.60
N GLY A 250 12.00 -6.15 11.13
CA GLY A 250 12.58 -5.70 9.87
C GLY A 250 11.68 -5.87 8.64
N TYR A 251 10.36 -6.06 8.84
CA TYR A 251 9.37 -6.13 7.77
C TYR A 251 8.48 -4.89 7.79
N THR A 252 8.20 -4.34 6.63
CA THR A 252 7.21 -3.26 6.48
C THR A 252 5.79 -3.81 6.42
N VAL A 253 4.79 -2.92 6.38
CA VAL A 253 3.37 -3.30 6.34
C VAL A 253 2.65 -2.44 5.30
N ALA A 254 1.93 -3.04 4.35
CA ALA A 254 0.98 -2.28 3.55
C ALA A 254 -0.31 -2.14 4.37
N TRP A 255 -0.79 -0.91 4.49
CA TRP A 255 -1.94 -0.53 5.29
C TRP A 255 -3.06 -0.01 4.39
N ASP A 256 -4.22 -0.55 4.58
CA ASP A 256 -5.47 -0.17 3.92
C ASP A 256 -6.42 0.40 4.95
N GLY A 257 -7.00 1.59 4.68
CA GLY A 257 -7.87 2.25 5.62
C GLY A 257 -8.50 3.53 5.10
N ASP A 258 -8.94 4.36 6.03
CA ASP A 258 -9.70 5.58 5.78
C ASP A 258 -8.82 6.82 5.93
N LEU A 259 -8.77 7.64 4.87
CA LEU A 259 -8.13 8.96 4.90
C LEU A 259 -9.15 10.12 4.89
N SER A 260 -10.44 9.84 4.69
CA SER A 260 -11.46 10.88 4.54
C SER A 260 -11.89 11.52 5.89
N GLU A 261 -11.13 11.30 6.91
CA GLU A 261 -11.36 11.65 8.31
C GLU A 261 -10.93 13.09 8.67
N PRO A 262 -11.62 13.73 9.64
CA PRO A 262 -11.22 15.05 10.14
C PRO A 262 -9.81 15.09 10.73
N GLY A 263 -9.38 13.98 11.32
CA GLY A 263 -8.05 13.84 11.92
C GLY A 263 -6.94 13.45 10.96
N TYR A 264 -7.24 13.20 9.67
CA TYR A 264 -6.21 12.91 8.67
C TYR A 264 -5.64 14.20 8.08
N ALA A 265 -4.59 14.70 8.67
CA ALA A 265 -3.98 15.97 8.34
C ALA A 265 -2.58 15.81 7.72
N PHE A 266 -2.53 15.27 6.50
CA PHE A 266 -1.29 14.94 5.78
C PHE A 266 -0.33 16.14 5.66
N GLN A 267 -0.85 17.36 5.41
CA GLN A 267 -0.06 18.59 5.38
C GLN A 267 0.56 18.96 6.73
N HIS A 268 0.04 18.41 7.82
CA HIS A 268 0.57 18.57 9.18
C HIS A 268 1.36 17.33 9.65
N TYR A 269 1.67 16.41 8.73
CA TYR A 269 2.43 15.18 8.97
C TYR A 269 1.79 14.21 9.97
N VAL A 270 0.48 14.30 10.21
CA VAL A 270 -0.17 13.48 11.24
C VAL A 270 -1.56 13.03 10.81
N ALA A 271 -1.94 11.85 11.30
CA ALA A 271 -3.32 11.40 11.35
C ALA A 271 -3.62 10.84 12.75
N VAL A 272 -4.70 11.33 13.36
CA VAL A 272 -5.11 10.99 14.75
C VAL A 272 -6.61 10.72 14.80
N ASN A 273 -7.01 9.76 15.63
CA ASN A 273 -8.43 9.43 15.80
C ASN A 273 -9.13 10.49 16.68
N THR A 274 -9.73 11.48 16.04
CA THR A 274 -10.34 12.65 16.71
C THR A 274 -11.60 13.10 15.98
N VAL A 275 -12.47 13.84 16.69
CA VAL A 275 -13.61 14.57 16.09
C VAL A 275 -13.25 16.00 15.69
N GLU A 276 -12.07 16.46 16.06
CA GLU A 276 -11.59 17.79 15.70
C GLU A 276 -11.21 17.81 14.23
N ASP A 277 -11.71 18.79 13.47
CA ASP A 277 -11.30 18.97 12.09
C ASP A 277 -9.91 19.64 12.03
N ILE A 278 -8.85 18.84 12.19
CA ILE A 278 -7.48 19.30 12.04
C ILE A 278 -7.02 19.28 10.57
N ARG A 279 -7.70 18.54 9.72
CA ARG A 279 -7.41 18.39 8.29
C ARG A 279 -7.50 19.74 7.56
N ASN A 280 -8.50 20.56 7.90
CA ASN A 280 -8.76 21.83 7.21
C ASN A 280 -8.11 23.03 7.91
N GLN A 281 -7.41 22.85 9.02
CA GLN A 281 -6.69 23.93 9.69
C GLN A 281 -5.46 24.34 8.90
N LYS A 282 -5.21 25.65 8.76
CA LYS A 282 -3.98 26.16 8.13
C LYS A 282 -2.76 25.93 9.01
N GLN A 283 -2.94 25.99 10.31
CA GLN A 283 -1.91 25.79 11.33
C GLN A 283 -2.54 25.18 12.56
N LEU A 284 -1.90 24.15 13.12
CA LEU A 284 -2.34 23.55 14.38
C LEU A 284 -1.88 24.41 15.56
N SER A 285 -2.80 24.78 16.43
CA SER A 285 -2.50 25.52 17.67
C SER A 285 -2.07 24.59 18.81
N ALA A 286 -2.55 23.35 18.81
CA ALA A 286 -2.26 22.32 19.80
C ALA A 286 -2.35 20.93 19.17
N LYS A 287 -1.94 19.89 19.92
CA LYS A 287 -2.26 18.50 19.59
C LYS A 287 -3.77 18.28 19.72
N ALA A 288 -4.34 17.55 18.78
CA ALA A 288 -5.74 17.14 18.88
C ALA A 288 -5.94 16.12 20.01
N VAL A 289 -7.13 16.14 20.61
CA VAL A 289 -7.52 15.15 21.62
C VAL A 289 -7.90 13.85 20.91
N GLU A 290 -7.17 12.78 21.19
CA GLU A 290 -7.48 11.48 20.61
C GLU A 290 -8.58 10.74 21.37
N ILE A 291 -9.40 10.00 20.62
CA ILE A 291 -10.44 9.11 21.13
C ILE A 291 -9.88 7.70 21.16
N PRO A 292 -9.77 7.07 22.33
CA PRO A 292 -9.32 5.69 22.45
C PRO A 292 -10.23 4.71 21.68
N VAL A 293 -9.61 3.76 20.97
CA VAL A 293 -10.31 2.77 20.16
C VAL A 293 -10.25 1.39 20.82
N THR A 294 -11.41 0.77 20.92
CA THR A 294 -11.59 -0.61 21.35
C THR A 294 -12.06 -1.48 20.18
N GLN A 295 -11.98 -2.80 20.30
CA GLN A 295 -12.57 -3.72 19.33
C GLN A 295 -14.04 -3.40 19.04
N LYS A 296 -14.79 -3.01 20.09
CA LYS A 296 -16.22 -2.66 19.96
C LYS A 296 -16.41 -1.35 19.19
N SER A 297 -15.68 -0.29 19.54
CA SER A 297 -15.81 1.01 18.84
C SER A 297 -15.36 0.91 17.38
N ARG A 298 -14.28 0.18 17.10
CA ARG A 298 -13.84 -0.13 15.72
C ARG A 298 -14.94 -0.80 14.92
N GLN A 299 -15.65 -1.80 15.48
CA GLN A 299 -16.76 -2.46 14.80
C GLN A 299 -17.90 -1.47 14.50
N VAL A 300 -18.25 -0.62 15.46
CA VAL A 300 -19.25 0.42 15.26
C VAL A 300 -18.85 1.41 14.17
N TYR A 301 -17.59 1.83 14.12
CA TYR A 301 -17.10 2.73 13.06
C TYR A 301 -17.30 2.13 11.67
N PHE A 302 -17.01 0.85 11.50
CA PHE A 302 -17.22 0.15 10.23
C PHE A 302 -18.72 0.03 9.87
N GLU A 303 -19.55 -0.45 10.79
CA GLU A 303 -20.98 -0.64 10.58
C GLU A 303 -21.76 0.67 10.34
N THR A 304 -21.25 1.78 10.83
CA THR A 304 -21.86 3.11 10.69
C THR A 304 -21.20 3.98 9.63
N PHE A 305 -20.29 3.40 8.84
CA PHE A 305 -19.56 4.10 7.77
C PHE A 305 -18.72 5.29 8.25
N GLN A 306 -18.33 5.29 9.53
CA GLN A 306 -17.33 6.21 10.09
C GLN A 306 -15.91 5.77 9.77
N THR A 307 -15.76 4.56 9.25
CA THR A 307 -14.53 4.05 8.65
C THR A 307 -14.91 3.41 7.34
N VAL A 308 -14.32 3.90 6.26
CA VAL A 308 -14.51 3.41 4.90
C VAL A 308 -13.18 2.96 4.31
N ASP A 309 -13.26 2.15 3.25
CA ASP A 309 -12.12 1.76 2.43
C ASP A 309 -11.93 2.82 1.36
N ASP A 310 -10.87 3.64 1.48
CA ASP A 310 -10.60 4.68 0.50
C ASP A 310 -9.12 4.91 0.17
N HIS A 311 -8.18 4.33 0.94
CA HIS A 311 -6.77 4.58 0.68
C HIS A 311 -5.82 3.51 1.23
N LEU A 312 -4.82 3.13 0.41
CA LEU A 312 -3.70 2.31 0.86
C LEU A 312 -2.41 3.13 0.97
N GLU A 313 -1.64 2.83 2.02
CA GLU A 313 -0.34 3.41 2.32
C GLU A 313 0.66 2.35 2.80
N HIS A 314 1.92 2.75 2.97
CA HIS A 314 2.99 1.84 3.34
C HIS A 314 3.63 2.26 4.68
N ILE A 315 3.38 1.50 5.75
CA ILE A 315 4.00 1.70 7.07
C ILE A 315 5.45 1.19 7.02
N THR A 316 6.38 2.11 7.26
CA THR A 316 7.83 1.86 7.19
C THR A 316 8.54 2.00 8.52
N GLY A 317 7.85 2.42 9.58
CA GLY A 317 8.52 2.63 10.85
C GLY A 317 7.59 2.88 12.02
N ILE A 318 8.20 3.01 13.19
CA ILE A 318 7.57 3.39 14.45
C ILE A 318 8.24 4.66 14.96
N ALA A 319 7.45 5.61 15.42
CA ALA A 319 7.89 6.85 16.05
C ALA A 319 7.16 7.08 17.36
N LYS A 320 7.66 8.02 18.15
CA LYS A 320 6.97 8.58 19.31
C LYS A 320 6.94 10.09 19.19
N ASP A 321 5.85 10.69 19.64
CA ASP A 321 5.80 12.14 19.77
C ASP A 321 6.51 12.61 21.05
N GLN A 322 6.50 13.92 21.31
CA GLN A 322 7.11 14.56 22.46
C GLN A 322 6.56 14.09 23.84
N ASP A 323 5.36 13.52 23.87
CA ASP A 323 4.71 12.97 25.06
C ASP A 323 4.90 11.44 25.19
N GLY A 324 5.65 10.84 24.25
CA GLY A 324 5.92 9.41 24.22
C GLY A 324 4.80 8.55 23.63
N VAL A 325 3.77 9.17 23.05
CA VAL A 325 2.68 8.46 22.35
C VAL A 325 3.22 7.81 21.07
N LYS A 326 2.80 6.58 20.80
CA LYS A 326 3.26 5.79 19.63
C LYS A 326 2.53 6.19 18.35
N TYR A 327 3.32 6.30 17.29
CA TYR A 327 2.87 6.52 15.92
C TYR A 327 3.57 5.57 14.95
N TYR A 328 2.95 5.35 13.80
CA TYR A 328 3.53 4.61 12.67
C TYR A 328 3.96 5.59 11.58
N LYS A 329 5.24 5.54 11.20
CA LYS A 329 5.74 6.32 10.06
C LYS A 329 5.24 5.67 8.78
N THR A 330 4.53 6.43 7.96
CA THR A 330 3.81 5.93 6.81
C THR A 330 4.19 6.70 5.55
N LYS A 331 4.50 5.98 4.49
CA LYS A 331 4.81 6.49 3.15
C LYS A 331 3.52 6.53 2.35
N ASN A 332 3.18 7.71 1.82
CA ASN A 332 2.03 7.93 0.96
C ASN A 332 2.43 7.97 -0.53
N SER A 333 1.44 7.96 -1.42
CA SER A 333 1.57 8.03 -2.87
C SER A 333 1.13 9.38 -3.46
N PHE A 334 1.28 10.48 -2.71
CA PHE A 334 0.88 11.84 -3.12
C PHE A 334 2.07 12.70 -3.59
N GLY A 335 3.22 12.09 -3.90
CA GLY A 335 4.44 12.81 -4.15
C GLY A 335 4.97 13.53 -2.90
N THR A 336 5.99 14.37 -3.10
CA THR A 336 6.59 15.15 -2.01
C THR A 336 6.11 16.60 -1.95
N GLU A 337 5.39 17.07 -2.98
CA GLU A 337 5.01 18.48 -3.10
C GLU A 337 4.05 18.96 -2.02
N ARG A 338 3.17 18.08 -1.51
CA ARG A 338 2.10 18.45 -0.57
C ARG A 338 2.59 18.73 0.84
N ASN A 339 3.62 18.03 1.31
CA ASN A 339 4.18 18.22 2.64
C ASN A 339 5.72 18.18 2.69
N GLY A 340 6.39 18.22 1.54
CA GLY A 340 7.86 18.25 1.45
C GLY A 340 8.54 16.88 1.57
N THR A 341 7.87 15.83 2.07
CA THR A 341 8.49 14.52 2.32
C THR A 341 7.75 13.34 1.70
N GLY A 342 6.41 13.44 1.55
CA GLY A 342 5.54 12.32 1.18
C GLY A 342 5.30 11.31 2.31
N TYR A 343 5.82 11.57 3.52
CA TYR A 343 5.60 10.76 4.73
C TYR A 343 4.77 11.52 5.75
N HIS A 344 4.07 10.76 6.59
CA HIS A 344 3.36 11.26 7.76
C HIS A 344 3.30 10.19 8.86
N PHE A 345 2.62 10.49 9.97
CA PHE A 345 2.59 9.64 11.15
C PHE A 345 1.15 9.34 11.55
N LEU A 346 0.75 8.08 11.46
CA LEU A 346 -0.55 7.61 11.94
C LEU A 346 -0.44 7.27 13.43
N SER A 347 -1.29 7.84 14.27
CA SER A 347 -1.33 7.44 15.68
C SER A 347 -1.79 5.98 15.85
N GLU A 348 -1.41 5.37 16.95
CA GLU A 348 -1.87 4.01 17.26
C GLU A 348 -3.40 3.91 17.28
N GLU A 349 -4.09 4.92 17.83
CA GLU A 349 -5.55 4.96 17.89
C GLU A 349 -6.17 5.15 16.49
N TYR A 350 -5.50 5.92 15.60
CA TYR A 350 -5.93 6.03 14.21
C TYR A 350 -5.86 4.69 13.50
N VAL A 351 -4.73 4.00 13.61
CA VAL A 351 -4.56 2.66 13.01
C VAL A 351 -5.57 1.67 13.60
N LYS A 352 -5.81 1.66 14.90
CA LYS A 352 -6.84 0.81 15.52
C LYS A 352 -8.24 1.08 14.96
N GLY A 353 -8.59 2.35 14.77
CA GLY A 353 -9.94 2.76 14.36
C GLY A 353 -10.20 2.67 12.88
N LYS A 354 -9.21 3.04 12.06
CA LYS A 354 -9.38 3.36 10.63
C LYS A 354 -8.79 2.33 9.68
N THR A 355 -8.19 1.25 10.15
CA THR A 355 -7.69 0.16 9.31
C THR A 355 -8.85 -0.68 8.76
N ILE A 356 -8.90 -0.93 7.47
CA ILE A 356 -9.72 -1.98 6.85
C ILE A 356 -8.94 -3.28 6.87
N SER A 357 -7.76 -3.30 6.26
CA SER A 357 -6.87 -4.45 6.23
C SER A 357 -5.39 -4.05 6.27
N ILE A 358 -4.53 -5.02 6.49
CA ILE A 358 -3.09 -4.89 6.30
C ILE A 358 -2.56 -6.07 5.51
N VAL A 359 -1.53 -5.84 4.69
CA VAL A 359 -0.76 -6.92 4.07
C VAL A 359 0.60 -7.01 4.74
N VAL A 360 0.97 -8.21 5.14
CA VAL A 360 2.25 -8.51 5.78
C VAL A 360 2.89 -9.76 5.21
N ASN A 361 4.22 -9.85 5.31
CA ASN A 361 4.90 -11.12 5.10
C ASN A 361 4.54 -12.08 6.25
N LYS A 362 4.07 -13.30 5.95
CA LYS A 362 3.64 -14.28 6.96
C LYS A 362 4.71 -14.58 8.02
N ASN A 363 6.00 -14.44 7.67
CA ASN A 363 7.11 -14.65 8.59
C ASN A 363 7.24 -13.54 9.65
N SER A 364 6.64 -12.38 9.41
CA SER A 364 6.58 -11.28 10.37
C SER A 364 5.51 -11.45 11.44
N ILE A 365 4.57 -12.39 11.26
CA ILE A 365 3.48 -12.62 12.21
C ILE A 365 4.03 -13.39 13.43
N PRO A 366 3.72 -12.99 14.67
CA PRO A 366 4.11 -13.72 15.88
C PRO A 366 3.74 -15.20 15.82
N LYS A 367 4.65 -16.07 16.25
CA LYS A 367 4.45 -17.55 16.17
C LYS A 367 3.15 -18.03 16.81
N SER A 368 2.73 -17.41 17.92
CA SER A 368 1.48 -17.72 18.60
C SER A 368 0.25 -17.44 17.72
N ILE A 369 0.26 -16.32 17.01
CA ILE A 369 -0.83 -15.91 16.10
C ILE A 369 -0.81 -16.79 14.85
N ARG A 370 0.37 -17.02 14.24
CA ARG A 370 0.49 -17.94 13.07
C ARG A 370 -0.11 -19.32 13.37
N LYS A 371 0.17 -19.87 14.56
CA LYS A 371 -0.40 -21.15 14.99
C LYS A 371 -1.93 -21.14 15.03
N LYS A 372 -2.54 -20.03 15.49
CA LYS A 372 -4.01 -19.87 15.51
C LYS A 372 -4.59 -19.75 14.09
N LEU A 373 -3.84 -19.13 13.16
CA LEU A 373 -4.25 -18.95 11.76
C LEU A 373 -3.97 -20.20 10.90
N GLY A 374 -3.22 -21.17 11.39
CA GLY A 374 -2.84 -22.36 10.62
C GLY A 374 -1.81 -22.11 9.51
N ILE A 375 -0.91 -21.10 9.66
CA ILE A 375 0.10 -20.67 8.66
C ILE A 375 1.51 -20.62 9.24
#